data_ff0c39b2a93a6641c1f8673130bd69b9
#
_entry.id   ff0c39b2a93a6641c1f8673130bd69b9
#
_cell.length_a   1.000
_cell.length_b   1.000
_cell.length_c   1.000
_cell.angle_alpha   90.00
_cell.angle_beta   90.00
_cell.angle_gamma   90.00
#
_symmetry.space_group_name_H-M   'P 1'
#
loop_
_entity.id
_entity.type
_entity.pdbx_description
1 polymer ?
#
loop_
_entity_poly.entity_id
_entity_poly.type
_entity_poly.pdbx_seq_one_letter_code
_entity_poly.pdbx_strand_id
1 'polypeptide(L)'
;TAASLEGYTRYMVASEEMEPGNGWNYDAWVGALGDNPAMGGARLGEVICDSYLAGCREEDTEEEATLSVIDLARLPALTSAYEAYSRDVLARAAHLSPAFFAALDRAAQRAENYGGNTREMGYANMVDLAGLAEETAREFPSAAALVRAVDDACIYKVHGDYRRRGGGISSYYSYDGDEDGFSAYVDQDAALMEQKCLLYTMLYGQLPDEATELLAGQSPTGRINALPTQRQQIFNTAALEDRAVDVDRNGNAFVRLTQAEMDMISSVRCNLLYIGEEENVILYIGAEEGVILYLGSDANVDADWDSGVFKDNFDGTWPMLDGHPVYIEIVEEGDDYNLYSIPVKLNGRECNLQVAYSYADGKYRILGARRG
;
A
#
# COMPACT_ATOMS: atom_id res chain seq x y z
N THR A 1 -9.29 -12.76 -7.90
CA THR A 1 -10.77 -12.97 -7.90
C THR A 1 -11.36 -12.72 -9.28
N ALA A 2 -11.19 -11.54 -9.92
CA ALA A 2 -11.80 -11.25 -11.22
C ALA A 2 -11.46 -12.32 -12.28
N ALA A 3 -10.18 -12.67 -12.44
CA ALA A 3 -9.74 -13.69 -13.39
C ALA A 3 -10.35 -15.07 -13.13
N SER A 4 -10.59 -15.43 -11.85
CA SER A 4 -11.23 -16.71 -11.50
C SER A 4 -12.72 -16.76 -11.83
N LEU A 5 -13.36 -15.60 -12.01
CA LEU A 5 -14.78 -15.45 -12.34
C LEU A 5 -15.04 -15.28 -13.86
N GLU A 6 -13.97 -15.16 -14.65
CA GLU A 6 -14.07 -15.06 -16.09
C GLU A 6 -14.85 -16.25 -16.68
N GLY A 7 -15.80 -15.99 -17.55
CA GLY A 7 -16.65 -17.00 -18.16
C GLY A 7 -17.83 -17.49 -17.29
N TYR A 8 -17.87 -17.18 -16.01
CA TYR A 8 -18.98 -17.56 -15.12
C TYR A 8 -20.00 -16.46 -14.91
N THR A 9 -19.58 -15.21 -14.95
CA THR A 9 -20.47 -14.05 -14.80
C THR A 9 -20.02 -12.92 -15.72
N ARG A 10 -20.92 -11.98 -15.99
CA ARG A 10 -20.65 -10.82 -16.86
C ARG A 10 -20.04 -9.66 -16.08
N TYR A 11 -20.52 -9.41 -14.89
CA TYR A 11 -20.12 -8.29 -14.06
C TYR A 11 -19.73 -8.77 -12.66
N MET A 12 -18.76 -8.09 -12.09
CA MET A 12 -18.34 -8.24 -10.70
C MET A 12 -18.43 -6.88 -10.03
N VAL A 13 -18.93 -6.82 -8.81
CA VAL A 13 -18.82 -5.66 -7.92
C VAL A 13 -17.91 -6.04 -6.78
N ALA A 14 -16.85 -5.29 -6.58
CA ALA A 14 -15.87 -5.56 -5.54
C ALA A 14 -15.12 -4.30 -5.11
N SER A 15 -14.64 -4.31 -3.88
CA SER A 15 -13.73 -3.30 -3.33
C SER A 15 -12.27 -3.68 -3.58
N GLU A 16 -11.41 -2.69 -3.70
CA GLU A 16 -9.96 -2.83 -3.65
C GLU A 16 -9.46 -2.73 -2.20
N GLU A 17 -10.11 -1.85 -1.41
CA GLU A 17 -9.83 -1.65 0.00
C GLU A 17 -10.64 -2.62 0.88
N MET A 18 -10.25 -2.76 2.14
CA MET A 18 -11.07 -3.47 3.12
C MET A 18 -12.38 -2.70 3.36
N GLU A 19 -13.49 -3.38 3.16
CA GLU A 19 -14.80 -2.75 3.33
C GLU A 19 -15.06 -2.43 4.80
N PRO A 20 -15.61 -1.24 5.13
CA PRO A 20 -16.05 -0.92 6.48
C PRO A 20 -17.10 -1.90 7.00
N GLY A 21 -17.15 -2.06 8.32
CA GLY A 21 -18.03 -3.03 8.98
C GLY A 21 -19.54 -2.80 8.84
N ASN A 22 -19.96 -1.64 8.31
CA ASN A 22 -21.36 -1.34 7.98
C ASN A 22 -21.88 -2.16 6.79
N GLY A 23 -20.99 -2.67 5.93
CA GLY A 23 -21.36 -3.50 4.77
C GLY A 23 -22.16 -2.75 3.71
N TRP A 24 -22.83 -3.50 2.83
CA TRP A 24 -23.60 -2.95 1.71
C TRP A 24 -25.02 -2.57 2.09
N ASN A 25 -25.55 -1.52 1.47
CA ASN A 25 -26.94 -1.09 1.67
C ASN A 25 -27.91 -1.98 0.88
N TYR A 26 -28.23 -3.15 1.42
CA TYR A 26 -29.08 -4.14 0.76
C TYR A 26 -30.50 -3.62 0.50
N ASP A 27 -31.07 -2.81 1.37
CA ASP A 27 -32.42 -2.25 1.20
C ASP A 27 -32.49 -1.36 -0.05
N ALA A 28 -31.46 -0.57 -0.30
CA ALA A 28 -31.42 0.35 -1.44
C ALA A 28 -31.33 -0.40 -2.78
N TRP A 29 -30.35 -1.30 -2.95
CA TRP A 29 -30.16 -1.93 -4.25
C TRP A 29 -31.13 -3.08 -4.52
N VAL A 30 -31.59 -3.84 -3.49
CA VAL A 30 -32.65 -4.84 -3.67
C VAL A 30 -33.96 -4.17 -3.94
N GLY A 31 -34.26 -3.03 -3.28
CA GLY A 31 -35.45 -2.21 -3.56
C GLY A 31 -35.45 -1.71 -5.01
N ALA A 32 -34.32 -1.14 -5.48
CA ALA A 32 -34.18 -0.68 -6.87
C ALA A 32 -34.36 -1.82 -7.89
N LEU A 33 -33.86 -3.02 -7.60
CA LEU A 33 -34.06 -4.20 -8.43
C LEU A 33 -35.53 -4.67 -8.39
N GLY A 34 -36.20 -4.58 -7.21
CA GLY A 34 -37.62 -4.88 -7.07
C GLY A 34 -38.51 -3.95 -7.89
N ASP A 35 -38.18 -2.66 -7.92
CA ASP A 35 -38.90 -1.66 -8.72
C ASP A 35 -38.66 -1.83 -10.24
N ASN A 36 -37.49 -2.35 -10.62
CA ASN A 36 -37.15 -2.62 -12.02
C ASN A 36 -36.45 -3.99 -12.16
N PRO A 37 -37.18 -5.10 -12.17
CA PRO A 37 -36.60 -6.45 -12.30
C PRO A 37 -35.91 -6.72 -13.66
N ALA A 38 -36.06 -5.84 -14.63
CA ALA A 38 -35.40 -5.89 -15.93
C ALA A 38 -34.06 -5.08 -15.94
N MET A 39 -33.65 -4.54 -14.82
CA MET A 39 -32.40 -3.78 -14.70
C MET A 39 -31.22 -4.64 -15.14
N GLY A 40 -30.39 -4.10 -16.06
CA GLY A 40 -29.18 -4.78 -16.51
C GLY A 40 -28.09 -4.80 -15.44
N GLY A 41 -27.23 -5.83 -15.46
CA GLY A 41 -26.20 -6.03 -14.43
C GLY A 41 -25.23 -4.86 -14.23
N ALA A 42 -24.84 -4.17 -15.31
CA ALA A 42 -24.01 -2.96 -15.20
C ALA A 42 -24.71 -1.87 -14.37
N ARG A 43 -25.99 -1.58 -14.67
CA ARG A 43 -26.77 -0.58 -13.94
C ARG A 43 -27.02 -1.00 -12.48
N LEU A 44 -27.26 -2.27 -12.23
CA LEU A 44 -27.36 -2.79 -10.87
C LEU A 44 -26.05 -2.56 -10.11
N GLY A 45 -24.90 -2.83 -10.74
CA GLY A 45 -23.60 -2.55 -10.15
C GLY A 45 -23.41 -1.08 -9.78
N GLU A 46 -23.79 -0.14 -10.65
CA GLU A 46 -23.76 1.30 -10.33
C GLU A 46 -24.64 1.63 -9.10
N VAL A 47 -25.87 1.09 -9.03
CA VAL A 47 -26.76 1.30 -7.87
C VAL A 47 -26.15 0.73 -6.59
N ILE A 48 -25.49 -0.43 -6.67
CA ILE A 48 -24.77 -1.02 -5.52
C ILE A 48 -23.66 -0.07 -5.07
N CYS A 49 -22.80 0.39 -5.98
CA CYS A 49 -21.70 1.30 -5.66
C CYS A 49 -22.22 2.62 -5.04
N ASP A 50 -23.19 3.26 -5.64
CA ASP A 50 -23.75 4.52 -5.15
C ASP A 50 -24.37 4.38 -3.77
N SER A 51 -25.16 3.32 -3.55
CA SER A 51 -25.82 3.07 -2.28
C SER A 51 -24.84 2.65 -1.17
N TYR A 52 -23.76 1.94 -1.53
CA TYR A 52 -22.68 1.59 -0.60
C TYR A 52 -21.98 2.86 -0.12
N LEU A 53 -21.51 3.72 -1.03
CA LEU A 53 -20.81 4.95 -0.63
C LEU A 53 -21.74 5.89 0.15
N ALA A 54 -23.01 5.95 -0.19
CA ALA A 54 -24.00 6.71 0.59
C ALA A 54 -24.14 6.16 2.02
N GLY A 55 -24.21 4.84 2.17
CA GLY A 55 -24.24 4.19 3.48
C GLY A 55 -22.97 4.40 4.29
N CYS A 56 -21.80 4.37 3.65
CA CYS A 56 -20.55 4.70 4.32
C CYS A 56 -20.54 6.16 4.84
N ARG A 57 -21.08 7.12 4.06
CA ARG A 57 -21.20 8.52 4.50
C ARG A 57 -22.16 8.73 5.65
N GLU A 58 -23.22 7.93 5.76
CA GLU A 58 -24.16 7.97 6.89
C GLU A 58 -23.52 7.50 8.20
N GLU A 59 -22.49 6.62 8.10
CA GLU A 59 -21.78 6.05 9.25
C GLU A 59 -20.38 6.65 9.45
N ASP A 60 -20.02 7.73 8.70
CA ASP A 60 -18.70 8.38 8.74
C ASP A 60 -17.53 7.40 8.48
N THR A 61 -17.68 6.51 7.48
CA THR A 61 -16.70 5.47 7.12
C THR A 61 -16.32 5.51 5.62
N GLU A 62 -16.67 6.60 4.93
CA GLU A 62 -16.47 6.70 3.48
C GLU A 62 -15.05 6.98 3.04
N GLU A 63 -14.21 7.52 3.92
CA GLU A 63 -12.93 8.14 3.57
C GLU A 63 -12.02 7.21 2.76
N GLU A 64 -11.89 5.95 3.20
CA GLU A 64 -11.10 4.91 2.51
C GLU A 64 -11.95 3.95 1.67
N ALA A 65 -13.27 4.14 1.64
CA ALA A 65 -14.16 3.23 0.93
C ALA A 65 -13.87 3.23 -0.58
N THR A 66 -13.84 2.04 -1.18
CA THR A 66 -13.81 1.84 -2.63
C THR A 66 -14.84 0.80 -3.03
N LEU A 67 -15.48 0.97 -4.18
CA LEU A 67 -16.27 -0.10 -4.80
C LEU A 67 -16.32 0.09 -6.31
N SER A 68 -16.11 -0.98 -7.05
CA SER A 68 -15.98 -0.94 -8.51
C SER A 68 -16.85 -1.96 -9.20
N VAL A 69 -17.34 -1.62 -10.38
CA VAL A 69 -18.06 -2.52 -11.30
C VAL A 69 -17.13 -2.93 -12.42
N ILE A 70 -16.77 -4.19 -12.48
CA ILE A 70 -15.87 -4.75 -13.47
C ILE A 70 -16.66 -5.52 -14.52
N ASP A 71 -16.47 -5.16 -15.80
CA ASP A 71 -17.00 -5.92 -16.94
C ASP A 71 -16.03 -7.07 -17.26
N LEU A 72 -16.36 -8.27 -16.78
CA LEU A 72 -15.51 -9.46 -16.93
C LEU A 72 -15.32 -9.90 -18.39
N ALA A 73 -16.13 -9.44 -19.32
CA ALA A 73 -15.86 -9.69 -20.74
C ALA A 73 -14.69 -8.87 -21.30
N ARG A 74 -14.18 -7.90 -20.54
CA ARG A 74 -12.97 -7.14 -20.86
C ARG A 74 -11.69 -7.76 -20.31
N LEU A 75 -11.80 -8.75 -19.42
CA LEU A 75 -10.65 -9.40 -18.79
C LEU A 75 -9.65 -9.99 -19.79
N PRO A 76 -10.02 -10.64 -20.90
CA PRO A 76 -9.01 -11.16 -21.83
C PRO A 76 -8.06 -10.07 -22.37
N ALA A 77 -8.59 -8.87 -22.64
CA ALA A 77 -7.77 -7.75 -23.07
C ALA A 77 -6.89 -7.20 -21.93
N LEU A 78 -7.46 -7.10 -20.73
CA LEU A 78 -6.73 -6.70 -19.53
C LEU A 78 -5.62 -7.70 -19.19
N THR A 79 -5.91 -9.00 -19.19
CA THR A 79 -4.93 -10.07 -18.97
C THR A 79 -3.76 -9.96 -19.94
N SER A 80 -4.06 -9.82 -21.24
CA SER A 80 -3.02 -9.68 -22.27
C SER A 80 -2.16 -8.42 -22.09
N ALA A 81 -2.76 -7.30 -21.68
CA ALA A 81 -2.03 -6.07 -21.39
C ALA A 81 -1.16 -6.24 -20.12
N TYR A 82 -1.67 -6.90 -19.10
CA TYR A 82 -0.93 -7.16 -17.86
C TYR A 82 0.21 -8.17 -18.07
N GLU A 83 0.00 -9.22 -18.88
CA GLU A 83 1.08 -10.13 -19.30
C GLU A 83 2.21 -9.37 -20.00
N ALA A 84 1.87 -8.51 -20.97
CA ALA A 84 2.86 -7.73 -21.71
C ALA A 84 3.64 -6.80 -20.78
N TYR A 85 2.96 -6.08 -19.89
CA TYR A 85 3.59 -5.22 -18.89
C TYR A 85 4.49 -6.02 -17.94
N SER A 86 3.97 -7.10 -17.34
CA SER A 86 4.73 -7.93 -16.41
C SER A 86 5.97 -8.56 -17.07
N ARG A 87 5.88 -8.92 -18.34
CA ARG A 87 7.03 -9.44 -19.12
C ARG A 87 8.10 -8.37 -19.35
N ASP A 88 7.71 -7.13 -19.67
CA ASP A 88 8.65 -6.01 -19.81
C ASP A 88 9.38 -5.74 -18.49
N VAL A 89 8.63 -5.72 -17.38
CA VAL A 89 9.20 -5.52 -16.03
C VAL A 89 10.11 -6.70 -15.66
N LEU A 90 9.69 -7.94 -15.91
CA LEU A 90 10.50 -9.14 -15.67
C LEU A 90 11.80 -9.14 -16.50
N ALA A 91 11.75 -8.72 -17.76
CA ALA A 91 12.96 -8.61 -18.59
C ALA A 91 13.97 -7.63 -17.98
N ARG A 92 13.50 -6.57 -17.35
CA ARG A 92 14.35 -5.62 -16.65
C ARG A 92 14.85 -6.19 -15.33
N ALA A 93 13.98 -6.86 -14.57
CA ALA A 93 14.30 -7.54 -13.31
C ALA A 93 15.36 -8.64 -13.48
N ALA A 94 15.41 -9.28 -14.65
CA ALA A 94 16.38 -10.33 -14.96
C ALA A 94 17.85 -9.88 -14.89
N HIS A 95 18.11 -8.58 -14.92
CA HIS A 95 19.46 -8.02 -14.71
C HIS A 95 19.85 -7.98 -13.22
N LEU A 96 18.98 -8.29 -12.29
CA LEU A 96 19.18 -8.33 -10.84
C LEU A 96 19.82 -7.03 -10.30
N SER A 97 19.35 -5.89 -10.83
CA SER A 97 19.86 -4.58 -10.43
C SER A 97 19.20 -4.09 -9.15
N PRO A 98 19.94 -3.83 -8.05
CA PRO A 98 19.38 -3.23 -6.84
C PRO A 98 18.65 -1.91 -7.11
N ALA A 99 19.23 -1.03 -7.92
CA ALA A 99 18.63 0.25 -8.29
C ALA A 99 17.28 0.09 -8.96
N PHE A 100 17.12 -0.94 -9.80
CA PHE A 100 15.85 -1.24 -10.46
C PHE A 100 14.79 -1.69 -9.44
N PHE A 101 15.13 -2.62 -8.55
CA PHE A 101 14.18 -3.11 -7.55
C PHE A 101 13.76 -2.01 -6.58
N ALA A 102 14.70 -1.19 -6.10
CA ALA A 102 14.38 -0.05 -5.26
C ALA A 102 13.51 0.99 -6.00
N ALA A 103 13.74 1.24 -7.30
CA ALA A 103 12.91 2.14 -8.09
C ALA A 103 11.49 1.59 -8.31
N LEU A 104 11.35 0.28 -8.55
CA LEU A 104 10.06 -0.39 -8.69
C LEU A 104 9.27 -0.34 -7.38
N ASP A 105 9.94 -0.59 -6.25
CA ASP A 105 9.31 -0.50 -4.93
C ASP A 105 8.86 0.94 -4.61
N ARG A 106 9.69 1.94 -4.89
CA ARG A 106 9.26 3.36 -4.79
C ARG A 106 8.04 3.67 -5.66
N ALA A 107 7.96 3.11 -6.87
CA ALA A 107 6.79 3.29 -7.73
C ALA A 107 5.54 2.62 -7.13
N ALA A 108 5.68 1.41 -6.57
CA ALA A 108 4.58 0.73 -5.87
C ALA A 108 4.11 1.49 -4.63
N GLN A 109 5.03 2.11 -3.87
CA GLN A 109 4.68 2.93 -2.71
C GLN A 109 3.97 4.25 -3.08
N ARG A 110 4.25 4.81 -4.26
CA ARG A 110 3.53 6.01 -4.76
C ARG A 110 2.19 5.70 -5.40
N ALA A 111 1.96 4.47 -5.84
CA ALA A 111 0.65 4.01 -6.27
C ALA A 111 -0.28 3.84 -5.06
N GLU A 112 -1.60 3.88 -5.29
CA GLU A 112 -2.55 3.49 -4.24
C GLU A 112 -2.25 2.05 -3.80
N ASN A 113 -2.35 1.82 -2.49
CA ASN A 113 -2.20 0.50 -1.90
C ASN A 113 -3.29 0.30 -0.85
N TYR A 114 -3.70 -0.93 -0.64
CA TYR A 114 -4.94 -1.23 0.05
C TYR A 114 -4.72 -2.17 1.23
N GLY A 115 -5.52 -1.98 2.29
CA GLY A 115 -5.45 -2.76 3.52
C GLY A 115 -4.20 -2.49 4.36
N GLY A 116 -3.44 -1.46 4.01
CA GLY A 116 -2.17 -1.10 4.64
C GLY A 116 -0.96 -1.77 4.00
N ASN A 117 0.16 -1.04 3.97
CA ASN A 117 1.46 -1.51 3.46
C ASN A 117 2.62 -1.07 4.36
N THR A 118 2.35 -0.72 5.60
CA THR A 118 3.35 -0.39 6.62
C THR A 118 3.36 -1.43 7.73
N ARG A 119 4.45 -1.45 8.52
CA ARG A 119 4.56 -2.37 9.64
C ARG A 119 3.48 -2.13 10.71
N GLU A 120 3.11 -0.88 10.91
CA GLU A 120 2.13 -0.45 11.90
C GLU A 120 0.70 -0.84 11.51
N MET A 121 0.38 -0.71 10.22
CA MET A 121 -0.93 -1.04 9.66
C MET A 121 -1.06 -2.53 9.28
N GLY A 122 0.07 -3.24 9.29
CA GLY A 122 0.16 -4.56 8.66
C GLY A 122 0.29 -4.46 7.14
N TYR A 123 0.72 -5.55 6.52
CA TYR A 123 0.92 -5.60 5.06
C TYR A 123 -0.18 -6.45 4.43
N ALA A 124 -1.07 -5.82 3.69
CA ALA A 124 -2.05 -6.52 2.84
C ALA A 124 -1.46 -6.93 1.49
N ASN A 125 -0.32 -6.35 1.10
CA ASN A 125 0.40 -6.65 -0.12
C ASN A 125 -0.46 -6.47 -1.40
N MET A 126 -1.29 -5.42 -1.43
CA MET A 126 -2.17 -5.11 -2.55
C MET A 126 -1.85 -3.72 -3.10
N VAL A 127 -1.60 -3.63 -4.41
CA VAL A 127 -1.31 -2.37 -5.11
C VAL A 127 -2.35 -2.12 -6.19
N ASP A 128 -2.71 -0.86 -6.41
CA ASP A 128 -3.51 -0.46 -7.58
C ASP A 128 -2.76 -0.75 -8.87
N LEU A 129 -3.39 -1.51 -9.76
CA LEU A 129 -2.73 -2.00 -10.96
C LEU A 129 -2.50 -0.88 -11.98
N ALA A 130 -3.45 0.04 -12.14
CA ALA A 130 -3.31 1.19 -13.03
C ALA A 130 -2.27 2.18 -12.47
N GLY A 131 -2.33 2.48 -11.17
CA GLY A 131 -1.39 3.38 -10.49
C GLY A 131 0.04 2.90 -10.59
N LEU A 132 0.32 1.60 -10.35
CA LEU A 132 1.66 1.03 -10.53
C LEU A 132 2.14 1.16 -11.98
N ALA A 133 1.27 0.92 -12.95
CA ALA A 133 1.58 1.08 -14.37
C ALA A 133 1.88 2.55 -14.72
N GLU A 134 1.11 3.51 -14.19
CA GLU A 134 1.34 4.95 -14.39
C GLU A 134 2.67 5.41 -13.82
N GLU A 135 3.01 5.01 -12.60
CA GLU A 135 4.26 5.35 -11.93
C GLU A 135 5.50 4.82 -12.66
N THR A 136 5.35 3.73 -13.43
CA THR A 136 6.42 3.08 -14.19
C THR A 136 6.37 3.38 -15.71
N ALA A 137 5.40 4.18 -16.18
CA ALA A 137 5.14 4.40 -17.61
C ALA A 137 6.32 5.03 -18.38
N ARG A 138 7.22 5.73 -17.70
CA ARG A 138 8.42 6.30 -18.34
C ARG A 138 9.43 5.22 -18.74
N GLU A 139 9.47 4.13 -17.99
CA GLU A 139 10.39 3.02 -18.21
C GLU A 139 9.77 1.93 -19.09
N PHE A 140 8.48 1.68 -18.95
CA PHE A 140 7.78 0.59 -19.64
C PHE A 140 6.67 1.13 -20.57
N PRO A 141 6.89 1.13 -21.89
CA PRO A 141 5.88 1.58 -22.87
C PRO A 141 4.57 0.76 -22.83
N SER A 142 4.63 -0.52 -22.39
CA SER A 142 3.44 -1.38 -22.21
C SER A 142 2.51 -0.91 -21.10
N ALA A 143 2.98 -0.12 -20.15
CA ALA A 143 2.20 0.42 -19.04
C ALA A 143 0.96 1.20 -19.53
N ALA A 144 1.11 2.04 -20.55
CA ALA A 144 -0.02 2.81 -21.09
C ALA A 144 -1.13 1.94 -21.70
N ALA A 145 -0.81 0.74 -22.17
CA ALA A 145 -1.81 -0.22 -22.64
C ALA A 145 -2.53 -0.88 -21.47
N LEU A 146 -1.80 -1.17 -20.40
CA LEU A 146 -2.37 -1.73 -19.17
C LEU A 146 -3.34 -0.74 -18.50
N VAL A 147 -2.94 0.53 -18.33
CA VAL A 147 -3.83 1.56 -17.77
C VAL A 147 -5.16 1.62 -18.55
N ARG A 148 -5.09 1.72 -19.89
CA ARG A 148 -6.30 1.72 -20.71
C ARG A 148 -7.14 0.46 -20.55
N ALA A 149 -6.51 -0.70 -20.42
CA ALA A 149 -7.23 -1.96 -20.25
C ALA A 149 -7.93 -2.06 -18.89
N VAL A 150 -7.34 -1.48 -17.84
CA VAL A 150 -7.99 -1.33 -16.52
C VAL A 150 -9.18 -0.38 -16.64
N ASP A 151 -9.01 0.80 -17.26
CA ASP A 151 -10.09 1.78 -17.47
C ASP A 151 -11.25 1.18 -18.29
N ASP A 152 -10.94 0.37 -19.31
CA ASP A 152 -11.96 -0.29 -20.12
C ASP A 152 -12.72 -1.37 -19.34
N ALA A 153 -12.05 -2.08 -18.41
CA ALA A 153 -12.65 -3.15 -17.62
C ALA A 153 -13.43 -2.62 -16.42
N CYS A 154 -12.95 -1.57 -15.76
CA CYS A 154 -13.61 -0.90 -14.65
C CYS A 154 -14.63 0.11 -15.20
N ILE A 155 -15.87 -0.33 -15.44
CA ILE A 155 -16.91 0.47 -16.10
C ILE A 155 -17.59 1.49 -15.19
N TYR A 156 -17.48 1.32 -13.89
CA TYR A 156 -17.97 2.27 -12.88
C TYR A 156 -17.19 2.07 -11.58
N LYS A 157 -16.93 3.15 -10.86
CA LYS A 157 -16.33 3.08 -9.52
C LYS A 157 -16.74 4.26 -8.65
N VAL A 158 -16.78 4.02 -7.35
CA VAL A 158 -16.91 5.03 -6.31
C VAL A 158 -15.75 4.91 -5.34
N HIS A 159 -15.40 6.02 -4.70
CA HIS A 159 -14.32 6.08 -3.73
C HIS A 159 -14.55 7.18 -2.71
N GLY A 160 -13.95 7.05 -1.55
CA GLY A 160 -13.78 8.11 -0.59
C GLY A 160 -12.64 9.05 -0.94
N ASP A 161 -12.45 10.05 -0.11
CA ASP A 161 -11.50 11.13 -0.41
C ASP A 161 -10.04 10.67 -0.40
N TYR A 162 -9.70 9.59 0.33
CA TYR A 162 -8.34 9.05 0.41
C TYR A 162 -7.99 8.03 -0.68
N ARG A 163 -8.96 7.62 -1.49
CA ARG A 163 -8.79 6.62 -2.55
C ARG A 163 -9.09 7.16 -3.95
N ARG A 164 -8.87 8.47 -4.16
CA ARG A 164 -9.19 9.17 -5.42
C ARG A 164 -8.42 8.65 -6.63
N ARG A 165 -7.22 8.10 -6.40
CA ARG A 165 -6.34 7.60 -7.45
C ARG A 165 -6.55 6.13 -7.78
N GLY A 166 -7.42 5.43 -7.07
CA GLY A 166 -7.70 4.01 -7.29
C GLY A 166 -8.24 3.74 -8.70
N GLY A 167 -7.65 2.77 -9.39
CA GLY A 167 -8.03 2.35 -10.74
C GLY A 167 -9.27 1.45 -10.78
N GLY A 168 -9.62 0.84 -9.66
CA GLY A 168 -10.73 -0.10 -9.53
C GLY A 168 -10.33 -1.57 -9.62
N ILE A 169 -9.05 -1.88 -9.85
CA ILE A 169 -8.49 -3.24 -9.88
C ILE A 169 -7.13 -3.25 -9.23
N SER A 170 -6.98 -4.02 -8.16
CA SER A 170 -5.71 -4.25 -7.48
C SER A 170 -5.05 -5.57 -7.84
N SER A 171 -3.76 -5.66 -7.60
CA SER A 171 -2.95 -6.87 -7.75
C SER A 171 -2.06 -7.09 -6.54
N TYR A 172 -1.66 -8.34 -6.32
CA TYR A 172 -0.69 -8.67 -5.29
C TYR A 172 0.70 -8.06 -5.63
N TYR A 173 1.28 -7.39 -4.63
CA TYR A 173 2.64 -6.88 -4.63
C TYR A 173 3.22 -7.06 -3.23
N SER A 174 4.36 -7.74 -3.09
CA SER A 174 4.95 -8.01 -1.78
C SER A 174 5.76 -6.81 -1.29
N TYR A 175 5.17 -5.99 -0.42
CA TYR A 175 5.85 -4.85 0.20
C TYR A 175 6.79 -5.26 1.34
N ASP A 176 6.47 -6.34 2.05
CA ASP A 176 7.22 -6.81 3.23
C ASP A 176 8.14 -8.00 2.95
N GLY A 177 8.05 -8.57 1.75
CA GLY A 177 8.81 -9.77 1.38
C GLY A 177 8.32 -11.03 2.09
N ASP A 178 7.03 -11.10 2.47
CA ASP A 178 6.42 -12.26 3.11
C ASP A 178 6.40 -13.49 2.17
N GLU A 179 7.03 -14.57 2.63
CA GLU A 179 7.11 -15.82 1.87
C GLU A 179 5.80 -16.60 1.89
N ASP A 180 5.02 -16.50 2.95
CA ASP A 180 3.75 -17.23 3.08
C ASP A 180 2.70 -16.61 2.14
N GLY A 181 2.59 -15.29 2.09
CA GLY A 181 1.74 -14.57 1.15
C GLY A 181 2.13 -14.82 -0.30
N PHE A 182 3.44 -14.82 -0.60
CA PHE A 182 3.93 -15.14 -1.93
C PHE A 182 3.63 -16.61 -2.31
N SER A 183 3.83 -17.55 -1.41
CA SER A 183 3.51 -18.97 -1.63
C SER A 183 2.02 -19.15 -1.95
N ALA A 184 1.14 -18.49 -1.18
CA ALA A 184 -0.30 -18.51 -1.44
C ALA A 184 -0.65 -17.90 -2.81
N TYR A 185 0.07 -16.84 -3.24
CA TYR A 185 -0.12 -16.22 -4.55
C TYR A 185 0.34 -17.14 -5.70
N VAL A 186 1.49 -17.78 -5.56
CA VAL A 186 2.04 -18.70 -6.57
C VAL A 186 1.11 -19.89 -6.83
N ASP A 187 0.43 -20.38 -5.79
CA ASP A 187 -0.50 -21.50 -5.89
C ASP A 187 -1.81 -21.17 -6.62
N GLN A 188 -2.09 -19.88 -6.90
CA GLN A 188 -3.30 -19.50 -7.60
C GLN A 188 -3.16 -19.73 -9.12
N ASP A 189 -4.04 -20.55 -9.68
CA ASP A 189 -4.06 -20.84 -11.12
C ASP A 189 -4.36 -19.61 -11.98
N ALA A 190 -5.14 -18.67 -11.46
CA ALA A 190 -5.51 -17.45 -12.18
C ALA A 190 -4.45 -16.35 -12.16
N ALA A 191 -3.38 -16.49 -11.37
CA ALA A 191 -2.30 -15.53 -11.33
C ALA A 191 -1.34 -15.71 -12.51
N LEU A 192 -0.93 -14.60 -13.13
CA LEU A 192 -0.06 -14.63 -14.32
C LEU A 192 1.33 -15.17 -14.00
N MET A 193 1.85 -16.01 -14.89
CA MET A 193 3.18 -16.58 -14.73
C MET A 193 4.27 -15.52 -14.75
N GLU A 194 4.13 -14.53 -15.60
CA GLU A 194 5.03 -13.37 -15.68
C GLU A 194 5.13 -12.65 -14.33
N GLN A 195 4.00 -12.42 -13.68
CA GLN A 195 3.95 -11.75 -12.38
C GLN A 195 4.51 -12.65 -11.27
N LYS A 196 4.20 -13.93 -11.30
CA LYS A 196 4.81 -14.91 -10.36
C LYS A 196 6.33 -14.93 -10.48
N CYS A 197 6.86 -14.96 -11.70
CA CYS A 197 8.30 -14.92 -11.95
C CYS A 197 8.94 -13.59 -11.51
N LEU A 198 8.28 -12.47 -11.75
CA LEU A 198 8.75 -11.15 -11.31
C LEU A 198 8.87 -11.09 -9.78
N LEU A 199 7.79 -11.44 -9.08
CA LEU A 199 7.76 -11.41 -7.61
C LEU A 199 8.75 -12.43 -7.00
N TYR A 200 8.87 -13.63 -7.60
CA TYR A 200 9.91 -14.57 -7.22
C TYR A 200 11.31 -13.97 -7.35
N THR A 201 11.58 -13.30 -8.47
CA THR A 201 12.89 -12.68 -8.72
C THR A 201 13.19 -11.57 -7.70
N MET A 202 12.20 -10.75 -7.37
CA MET A 202 12.32 -9.70 -6.34
C MET A 202 12.59 -10.30 -4.96
N LEU A 203 11.84 -11.34 -4.59
CA LEU A 203 11.89 -11.92 -3.25
C LEU A 203 13.16 -12.74 -3.00
N TYR A 204 13.60 -13.49 -4.00
CA TYR A 204 14.72 -14.43 -3.83
C TYR A 204 16.03 -13.98 -4.48
N GLY A 205 16.04 -12.87 -5.22
CA GLY A 205 17.24 -12.35 -5.89
C GLY A 205 17.78 -13.26 -6.99
N GLN A 206 16.95 -14.15 -7.54
CA GLN A 206 17.32 -15.07 -8.62
C GLN A 206 16.12 -15.35 -9.53
N LEU A 207 16.38 -15.69 -10.78
CA LEU A 207 15.33 -16.03 -11.74
C LEU A 207 14.88 -17.50 -11.56
N PRO A 208 13.56 -17.77 -11.55
CA PRO A 208 13.08 -19.14 -11.72
C PRO A 208 13.28 -19.61 -13.17
N ASP A 209 13.27 -20.94 -13.39
CA ASP A 209 13.46 -21.52 -14.72
C ASP A 209 12.37 -21.05 -15.70
N GLU A 210 11.13 -20.91 -15.24
CA GLU A 210 9.98 -20.42 -16.00
C GLU A 210 10.20 -18.98 -16.53
N ALA A 211 10.91 -18.13 -15.79
CA ALA A 211 11.26 -16.79 -16.25
C ALA A 211 12.18 -16.84 -17.48
N THR A 212 13.12 -17.77 -17.51
CA THR A 212 14.02 -17.96 -18.67
C THR A 212 13.24 -18.39 -19.91
N GLU A 213 12.26 -19.29 -19.75
CA GLU A 213 11.39 -19.73 -20.85
C GLU A 213 10.52 -18.56 -21.37
N LEU A 214 9.90 -17.80 -20.47
CA LEU A 214 9.10 -16.60 -20.83
C LEU A 214 9.90 -15.56 -21.60
N LEU A 215 11.13 -15.27 -21.14
CA LEU A 215 12.01 -14.28 -21.76
C LEU A 215 12.54 -14.78 -23.13
N ALA A 216 12.61 -16.08 -23.34
CA ALA A 216 12.88 -16.70 -24.64
C ALA A 216 11.65 -16.73 -25.58
N GLY A 217 10.50 -16.20 -25.15
CA GLY A 217 9.26 -16.20 -25.93
C GLY A 217 8.55 -17.55 -25.94
N GLN A 218 8.86 -18.43 -24.99
CA GLN A 218 8.21 -19.71 -24.80
C GLN A 218 7.11 -19.60 -23.75
N SER A 219 6.10 -20.46 -23.83
CA SER A 219 5.10 -20.56 -22.77
C SER A 219 5.56 -21.63 -21.78
N PRO A 220 5.83 -21.28 -20.52
CA PRO A 220 6.17 -22.26 -19.50
C PRO A 220 5.06 -23.29 -19.36
N THR A 221 5.44 -24.56 -19.29
CA THR A 221 4.50 -25.67 -19.09
C THR A 221 4.41 -26.10 -17.63
N GLY A 222 5.31 -25.56 -16.80
CA GLY A 222 5.43 -25.84 -15.38
C GLY A 222 4.75 -24.80 -14.50
N ARG A 223 4.64 -25.15 -13.23
CA ARG A 223 4.40 -24.20 -12.12
C ARG A 223 5.75 -23.92 -11.50
N ILE A 224 5.88 -22.80 -10.81
CA ILE A 224 7.00 -22.59 -9.90
C ILE A 224 6.87 -23.66 -8.81
N ASN A 225 7.65 -24.75 -8.96
CA ASN A 225 7.43 -25.98 -8.20
C ASN A 225 8.16 -26.03 -6.86
N ALA A 226 9.14 -25.16 -6.66
CA ALA A 226 9.88 -25.10 -5.40
C ALA A 226 10.35 -23.67 -5.14
N LEU A 227 10.03 -23.18 -3.96
CA LEU A 227 10.62 -21.95 -3.46
C LEU A 227 12.03 -22.27 -2.95
N PRO A 228 13.04 -21.43 -3.22
CA PRO A 228 14.39 -21.66 -2.75
C PRO A 228 14.45 -21.54 -1.24
N THR A 229 15.28 -22.34 -0.60
CA THR A 229 15.51 -22.30 0.85
C THR A 229 16.40 -21.14 1.27
N GLN A 230 17.02 -20.44 0.32
CA GLN A 230 17.91 -19.29 0.58
C GLN A 230 17.67 -18.21 -0.45
N ARG A 231 17.59 -16.97 0.03
CA ARG A 231 17.57 -15.78 -0.81
C ARG A 231 18.99 -15.44 -1.24
N GLN A 232 19.18 -15.07 -2.50
CA GLN A 232 20.43 -14.49 -2.96
C GLN A 232 20.43 -13.01 -2.59
N GLN A 233 21.46 -12.58 -1.89
CA GLN A 233 21.58 -11.18 -1.49
C GLN A 233 22.05 -10.35 -2.68
N ILE A 234 21.14 -9.61 -3.29
CA ILE A 234 21.44 -8.65 -4.37
C ILE A 234 21.71 -7.24 -3.84
N PHE A 235 21.23 -6.93 -2.64
CA PHE A 235 21.49 -5.67 -1.95
C PHE A 235 22.68 -5.83 -1.00
N ASN A 236 23.68 -4.95 -1.12
CA ASN A 236 24.77 -4.85 -0.15
C ASN A 236 24.42 -3.79 0.90
N THR A 237 23.70 -4.19 1.93
CA THR A 237 23.24 -3.29 3.01
C THR A 237 24.32 -2.94 4.02
N ALA A 238 25.47 -3.63 4.04
CA ALA A 238 26.53 -3.40 5.02
C ALA A 238 27.05 -1.94 5.04
N ALA A 239 27.03 -1.26 3.91
CA ALA A 239 27.41 0.16 3.82
C ALA A 239 26.39 1.11 4.48
N LEU A 240 25.13 0.66 4.66
CA LEU A 240 24.04 1.43 5.28
C LEU A 240 24.00 1.22 6.80
N GLU A 241 24.35 0.01 7.29
CA GLU A 241 24.26 -0.36 8.70
C GLU A 241 25.12 0.53 9.60
N ASP A 242 26.31 0.94 9.13
CA ASP A 242 27.26 1.78 9.87
C ASP A 242 27.20 3.26 9.43
N ARG A 243 26.17 3.67 8.68
CA ARG A 243 26.09 5.05 8.20
C ARG A 243 25.87 6.01 9.35
N ALA A 244 26.79 6.95 9.53
CA ALA A 244 26.69 7.98 10.55
C ALA A 244 25.49 8.90 10.28
N VAL A 245 24.73 9.17 11.35
CA VAL A 245 23.74 10.24 11.37
C VAL A 245 24.43 11.48 11.95
N ASP A 246 24.45 12.56 11.18
CA ASP A 246 24.99 13.85 11.58
C ASP A 246 23.87 14.73 12.17
N VAL A 247 24.27 15.79 12.89
CA VAL A 247 23.32 16.77 13.45
C VAL A 247 23.69 18.15 12.90
N ASP A 248 22.70 18.86 12.37
CA ASP A 248 22.89 20.21 11.88
C ASP A 248 22.97 21.25 13.01
N ARG A 249 23.19 22.54 12.65
CA ARG A 249 23.31 23.64 13.61
C ARG A 249 22.02 23.91 14.42
N ASN A 250 20.89 23.44 13.91
CA ASN A 250 19.57 23.60 14.54
C ASN A 250 19.21 22.42 15.43
N GLY A 251 20.04 21.37 15.44
CA GLY A 251 19.79 20.15 16.20
C GLY A 251 19.08 19.05 15.41
N ASN A 252 18.78 19.26 14.11
CA ASN A 252 18.09 18.29 13.29
C ASN A 252 19.06 17.21 12.82
N ALA A 253 18.68 15.96 12.99
CA ALA A 253 19.42 14.83 12.47
C ALA A 253 19.35 14.79 10.93
N PHE A 254 20.41 14.37 10.28
CA PHE A 254 20.41 14.09 8.86
C PHE A 254 21.37 12.98 8.49
N VAL A 255 21.06 12.31 7.39
CA VAL A 255 21.95 11.35 6.76
C VAL A 255 22.23 11.79 5.33
N ARG A 256 23.49 11.56 4.91
CA ARG A 256 23.91 11.83 3.53
C ARG A 256 24.30 10.51 2.88
N LEU A 257 23.56 10.15 1.84
CA LEU A 257 23.75 8.92 1.08
C LEU A 257 24.41 9.20 -0.25
N THR A 258 25.27 8.30 -0.68
CA THR A 258 25.80 8.29 -2.05
C THR A 258 24.73 7.77 -3.02
N GLN A 259 24.90 8.01 -4.32
CA GLN A 259 23.99 7.48 -5.34
C GLN A 259 23.86 5.95 -5.24
N ALA A 260 24.96 5.24 -5.02
CA ALA A 260 24.93 3.78 -4.90
C ALA A 260 24.15 3.29 -3.67
N GLU A 261 24.13 4.06 -2.59
CA GLU A 261 23.32 3.77 -1.40
C GLU A 261 21.84 4.11 -1.64
N MET A 262 21.56 5.25 -2.29
CA MET A 262 20.18 5.61 -2.68
C MET A 262 19.57 4.61 -3.65
N ASP A 263 20.38 4.01 -4.52
CA ASP A 263 19.94 2.95 -5.44
C ASP A 263 19.52 1.64 -4.72
N MET A 264 19.79 1.52 -3.42
CA MET A 264 19.45 0.33 -2.61
C MET A 264 18.25 0.53 -1.68
N ILE A 265 17.71 1.76 -1.59
CA ILE A 265 16.64 2.09 -0.65
C ILE A 265 15.38 2.55 -1.38
N SER A 266 14.23 2.27 -0.80
CA SER A 266 12.93 2.73 -1.29
C SER A 266 12.38 3.90 -0.47
N SER A 267 12.74 4.00 0.82
CA SER A 267 12.32 5.09 1.70
C SER A 267 13.35 5.34 2.81
N VAL A 268 13.27 6.51 3.41
CA VAL A 268 13.98 6.86 4.65
C VAL A 268 12.95 7.40 5.64
N ARG A 269 12.99 6.89 6.87
CA ARG A 269 12.11 7.32 7.96
C ARG A 269 12.91 7.69 9.18
N CYS A 270 12.46 8.70 9.90
CA CYS A 270 12.97 9.04 11.22
C CYS A 270 12.07 8.43 12.30
N ASN A 271 12.62 7.59 13.15
CA ASN A 271 11.89 7.02 14.27
C ASN A 271 12.13 7.87 15.52
N LEU A 272 11.06 8.34 16.14
CA LEU A 272 11.11 9.13 17.35
C LEU A 272 10.94 8.23 18.59
N LEU A 273 11.87 8.33 19.52
CA LEU A 273 11.87 7.57 20.76
C LEU A 273 11.89 8.54 21.95
N TYR A 274 10.97 8.35 22.88
CA TYR A 274 11.03 9.02 24.19
C TYR A 274 11.79 8.14 25.18
N ILE A 275 12.79 8.70 25.84
CA ILE A 275 13.55 8.03 26.91
C ILE A 275 13.22 8.74 28.21
N GLY A 276 12.46 8.09 29.09
CA GLY A 276 12.01 8.64 30.36
C GLY A 276 12.50 7.83 31.56
N GLU A 277 12.51 8.47 32.74
CA GLU A 277 12.88 7.85 34.01
C GLU A 277 11.68 7.26 34.78
N GLU A 278 10.44 7.32 34.26
CA GLU A 278 9.23 6.98 35.02
C GLU A 278 8.82 5.51 34.89
N GLU A 279 8.54 4.87 36.05
CA GLU A 279 8.17 3.44 36.20
C GLU A 279 6.78 3.05 35.63
N ASN A 280 6.00 3.96 35.03
CA ASN A 280 4.57 3.74 34.74
C ASN A 280 4.22 3.64 33.24
N VAL A 281 5.18 3.62 32.33
CA VAL A 281 4.93 3.42 30.90
C VAL A 281 5.27 1.99 30.54
N ILE A 282 4.25 1.16 30.36
CA ILE A 282 4.42 -0.24 29.95
C ILE A 282 4.48 -0.29 28.42
N LEU A 283 5.68 -0.36 27.86
CA LEU A 283 5.88 -0.87 26.50
C LEU A 283 6.97 -1.92 26.48
N TYR A 284 6.63 -3.09 25.99
CA TYR A 284 7.53 -4.24 25.91
C TYR A 284 8.57 -4.06 24.81
N ILE A 285 9.73 -3.52 25.16
CA ILE A 285 10.97 -3.84 24.45
C ILE A 285 12.00 -4.08 25.57
N GLY A 286 12.44 -5.33 25.72
CA GLY A 286 13.31 -5.75 26.81
C GLY A 286 14.64 -4.99 26.84
N ALA A 287 14.71 -4.00 27.70
CA ALA A 287 15.95 -3.37 28.14
C ALA A 287 15.84 -3.15 29.65
N GLU A 288 16.82 -3.63 30.37
CA GLU A 288 17.04 -3.30 31.78
C GLU A 288 17.47 -1.82 31.88
N GLU A 289 16.79 -1.04 32.74
CA GLU A 289 17.04 0.36 33.09
C GLU A 289 16.68 1.43 32.03
N GLY A 290 15.45 1.91 32.14
CA GLY A 290 14.89 3.04 31.36
C GLY A 290 13.71 2.65 30.50
N VAL A 291 12.63 3.45 30.54
CA VAL A 291 11.50 3.23 29.66
C VAL A 291 11.77 3.91 28.33
N ILE A 292 11.88 3.15 27.26
CA ILE A 292 11.92 3.67 25.89
C ILE A 292 10.52 3.54 25.32
N LEU A 293 9.89 4.67 25.05
CA LEU A 293 8.60 4.72 24.35
C LEU A 293 8.86 5.07 22.88
N TYR A 294 8.46 4.19 21.97
CA TYR A 294 8.37 4.53 20.56
C TYR A 294 7.19 5.46 20.35
N LEU A 295 7.43 6.67 19.85
CA LEU A 295 6.42 7.68 19.66
C LEU A 295 5.78 7.60 18.27
N GLY A 296 6.53 7.14 17.29
CA GLY A 296 6.10 7.00 15.92
C GLY A 296 7.24 7.19 14.93
N SER A 297 6.97 7.00 13.65
CA SER A 297 7.86 7.41 12.57
C SER A 297 7.43 8.79 12.10
N ASP A 298 8.38 9.74 12.04
CA ASP A 298 8.15 10.99 11.33
C ASP A 298 8.24 10.71 9.83
N ALA A 299 7.10 10.76 9.14
CA ALA A 299 7.03 10.63 7.69
C ALA A 299 7.56 11.89 6.98
N ASN A 300 7.66 13.04 7.68
CA ASN A 300 8.09 14.31 7.14
C ASN A 300 9.61 14.48 7.13
N VAL A 301 10.34 13.45 6.72
CA VAL A 301 11.76 13.60 6.42
C VAL A 301 11.90 14.46 5.17
N ASP A 302 12.59 15.59 5.27
CA ASP A 302 12.99 16.40 4.10
C ASP A 302 13.92 15.54 3.22
N ALA A 303 13.36 14.95 2.17
CA ALA A 303 14.03 14.00 1.30
C ALA A 303 14.51 14.68 0.02
N ASP A 304 15.80 14.99 -0.06
CA ASP A 304 16.43 15.44 -1.31
C ASP A 304 17.11 14.25 -2.02
N TRP A 305 16.35 13.60 -2.88
CA TRP A 305 16.82 12.47 -3.68
C TRP A 305 17.88 12.82 -4.70
N ASP A 306 17.98 14.10 -5.12
CA ASP A 306 18.98 14.54 -6.09
C ASP A 306 20.36 14.67 -5.43
N SER A 307 20.42 15.19 -4.21
CA SER A 307 21.67 15.35 -3.46
C SER A 307 21.99 14.21 -2.51
N GLY A 308 21.02 13.30 -2.26
CA GLY A 308 21.14 12.20 -1.32
C GLY A 308 21.10 12.66 0.15
N VAL A 309 20.50 13.80 0.44
CA VAL A 309 20.38 14.32 1.80
C VAL A 309 18.97 14.08 2.30
N PHE A 310 18.88 13.34 3.40
CA PHE A 310 17.63 13.07 4.11
C PHE A 310 17.75 13.67 5.49
N LYS A 311 16.88 14.65 5.78
CA LYS A 311 16.97 15.45 6.98
C LYS A 311 15.68 15.33 7.76
N ASP A 312 15.82 15.05 9.06
CA ASP A 312 14.74 15.19 10.02
C ASP A 312 14.33 16.67 10.14
N ASN A 313 13.04 16.95 10.06
CA ASN A 313 12.47 18.28 10.27
C ASN A 313 11.73 18.39 11.61
N PHE A 314 11.94 17.43 12.51
CA PHE A 314 11.34 17.44 13.84
C PHE A 314 11.75 18.71 14.62
N ASP A 315 10.77 19.48 15.03
CA ASP A 315 10.96 20.78 15.70
C ASP A 315 11.17 20.66 17.22
N GLY A 316 11.27 19.44 17.75
CA GLY A 316 11.42 19.14 19.18
C GLY A 316 10.10 19.18 19.94
N THR A 317 8.96 19.32 19.26
CA THR A 317 7.64 19.27 19.90
C THR A 317 6.95 17.93 19.60
N TRP A 318 6.29 17.38 20.62
CA TRP A 318 5.53 16.14 20.51
C TRP A 318 4.20 16.26 21.23
N PRO A 319 3.09 15.75 20.66
CA PRO A 319 1.81 15.76 21.33
C PRO A 319 1.82 15.07 22.69
N MET A 320 1.23 15.74 23.66
CA MET A 320 1.14 15.28 25.04
C MET A 320 -0.33 15.17 25.43
N LEU A 321 -0.72 14.09 26.08
CA LEU A 321 -2.02 13.93 26.70
C LEU A 321 -1.83 13.89 28.22
N ASP A 322 -2.43 14.83 28.92
CA ASP A 322 -2.27 14.98 30.40
C ASP A 322 -0.81 14.99 30.90
N GLY A 323 0.09 15.56 30.08
CA GLY A 323 1.53 15.67 30.42
C GLY A 323 2.36 14.44 30.08
N HIS A 324 1.78 13.45 29.43
CA HIS A 324 2.50 12.25 28.96
C HIS A 324 2.64 12.27 27.43
N PRO A 325 3.81 11.97 26.86
CA PRO A 325 3.96 11.79 25.44
C PRO A 325 3.13 10.59 24.98
N VAL A 326 2.46 10.72 23.85
CA VAL A 326 1.58 9.70 23.32
C VAL A 326 2.12 9.11 22.02
N TYR A 327 1.92 7.82 21.80
CA TYR A 327 2.07 7.23 20.50
C TYR A 327 1.00 7.84 19.59
N ILE A 328 1.40 8.27 18.39
CA ILE A 328 0.50 8.80 17.38
C ILE A 328 0.74 8.10 16.06
N GLU A 329 -0.32 7.83 15.36
CA GLU A 329 -0.36 7.29 14.02
C GLU A 329 -0.92 8.36 13.09
N ILE A 330 -0.28 8.60 11.95
CA ILE A 330 -0.84 9.46 10.90
C ILE A 330 -1.87 8.63 10.17
N VAL A 331 -3.13 9.04 10.26
CA VAL A 331 -4.24 8.42 9.55
C VAL A 331 -4.44 9.08 8.19
N GLU A 332 -4.16 10.39 8.12
CA GLU A 332 -4.32 11.20 6.92
C GLU A 332 -3.31 12.33 6.86
N GLU A 333 -2.75 12.55 5.69
CA GLU A 333 -1.98 13.74 5.33
C GLU A 333 -2.78 14.55 4.30
N GLY A 334 -3.45 15.61 4.75
CA GLY A 334 -4.21 16.49 3.89
C GLY A 334 -3.44 17.77 3.54
N ASP A 335 -3.92 18.52 2.54
CA ASP A 335 -3.33 19.80 2.12
C ASP A 335 -3.42 20.89 3.22
N ASP A 336 -4.45 20.85 4.06
CA ASP A 336 -4.74 21.87 5.08
C ASP A 336 -4.58 21.33 6.52
N TYR A 337 -4.47 20.03 6.73
CA TYR A 337 -4.38 19.41 8.05
C TYR A 337 -3.80 17.98 7.96
N ASN A 338 -3.28 17.49 9.08
CA ASN A 338 -3.02 16.06 9.28
C ASN A 338 -4.03 15.51 10.30
N LEU A 339 -4.50 14.29 10.07
CA LEU A 339 -5.30 13.57 11.04
C LEU A 339 -4.45 12.48 11.70
N TYR A 340 -4.50 12.45 13.02
CA TYR A 340 -3.78 11.48 13.85
C TYR A 340 -4.74 10.60 14.63
N SER A 341 -4.35 9.36 14.82
CA SER A 341 -4.98 8.39 15.70
C SER A 341 -4.08 8.12 16.92
N ILE A 342 -4.65 8.20 18.10
CA ILE A 342 -3.94 7.95 19.36
C ILE A 342 -4.65 6.83 20.07
N PRO A 343 -4.04 5.63 20.25
CA PRO A 343 -4.65 4.56 21.00
C PRO A 343 -4.78 4.95 22.49
N VAL A 344 -5.98 4.93 23.01
CA VAL A 344 -6.30 5.33 24.38
C VAL A 344 -7.29 4.38 25.01
N LYS A 345 -7.36 4.41 26.35
CA LYS A 345 -8.39 3.68 27.11
C LYS A 345 -9.37 4.66 27.72
N LEU A 346 -10.57 4.78 27.14
CA LEU A 346 -11.61 5.67 27.63
C LEU A 346 -12.65 4.89 28.44
N ASN A 347 -12.80 5.22 29.71
CA ASN A 347 -13.72 4.51 30.64
C ASN A 347 -13.51 2.97 30.66
N GLY A 348 -12.24 2.55 30.60
CA GLY A 348 -11.86 1.14 30.61
C GLY A 348 -12.06 0.40 29.29
N ARG A 349 -12.41 1.10 28.21
CA ARG A 349 -12.56 0.54 26.84
C ARG A 349 -11.47 1.08 25.94
N GLU A 350 -10.89 0.21 25.14
CA GLU A 350 -9.94 0.58 24.12
C GLU A 350 -10.64 1.35 23.00
N CYS A 351 -10.05 2.43 22.55
CA CYS A 351 -10.51 3.29 21.47
C CYS A 351 -9.36 4.10 20.90
N ASN A 352 -9.56 4.68 19.73
CA ASN A 352 -8.62 5.57 19.07
C ASN A 352 -9.13 7.01 19.16
N LEU A 353 -8.37 7.88 19.81
CA LEU A 353 -8.65 9.30 19.88
C LEU A 353 -8.21 9.92 18.54
N GLN A 354 -9.14 10.57 17.85
CA GLN A 354 -8.88 11.27 16.59
C GLN A 354 -8.46 12.70 16.88
N VAL A 355 -7.32 13.13 16.35
CA VAL A 355 -6.76 14.46 16.58
C VAL A 355 -6.33 15.05 15.25
N ALA A 356 -6.92 16.21 14.86
CA ALA A 356 -6.49 16.94 13.68
C ALA A 356 -5.44 18.01 14.05
N TYR A 357 -4.37 18.10 13.28
CA TYR A 357 -3.43 19.21 13.29
C TYR A 357 -3.69 20.10 12.08
N SER A 358 -4.07 21.35 12.31
CA SER A 358 -4.34 22.32 11.23
C SER A 358 -3.10 23.14 10.89
N TYR A 359 -2.70 23.15 9.63
CA TYR A 359 -1.59 23.98 9.15
C TYR A 359 -1.89 25.48 9.18
N ALA A 360 -3.18 25.85 9.09
CA ALA A 360 -3.59 27.25 9.07
C ALA A 360 -3.29 28.00 10.38
N ASP A 361 -3.34 27.33 11.52
CA ASP A 361 -3.12 27.94 12.83
C ASP A 361 -2.15 27.17 13.75
N GLY A 362 -1.56 26.06 13.25
CA GLY A 362 -0.58 25.26 13.98
C GLY A 362 -1.15 24.61 15.25
N LYS A 363 -2.43 24.23 15.25
CA LYS A 363 -3.08 23.70 16.46
C LYS A 363 -3.65 22.33 16.29
N TYR A 364 -3.50 21.55 17.35
CA TYR A 364 -4.18 20.27 17.51
C TYR A 364 -5.62 20.45 18.01
N ARG A 365 -6.53 19.67 17.46
CA ARG A 365 -7.95 19.61 17.85
C ARG A 365 -8.41 18.18 17.99
N ILE A 366 -8.95 17.83 19.16
CA ILE A 366 -9.58 16.53 19.38
C ILE A 366 -10.93 16.53 18.64
N LEU A 367 -11.10 15.60 17.70
CA LEU A 367 -12.33 15.42 16.93
C LEU A 367 -13.31 14.47 17.64
N GLY A 368 -12.78 13.44 18.32
CA GLY A 368 -13.58 12.47 19.02
C GLY A 368 -12.78 11.22 19.35
N ALA A 369 -13.47 10.18 19.80
CA ALA A 369 -12.87 8.86 20.03
C ALA A 369 -13.67 7.79 19.29
N ARG A 370 -12.99 7.01 18.46
CA ARG A 370 -13.55 5.85 17.75
C ARG A 370 -13.31 4.58 18.55
N ARG A 371 -14.23 3.65 18.49
CA ARG A 371 -13.97 2.28 18.95
C ARG A 371 -13.00 1.61 17.95
N GLY A 372 -11.92 1.02 18.46
CA GLY A 372 -11.04 0.17 17.68
C GLY A 372 -11.72 -1.13 17.30
#